data_5c38da661af0d44001364402787fc384
#
_entry.id   5c38da661af0d44001364402787fc384
#
_cell.length_a   1.000
_cell.length_b   1.000
_cell.length_c   1.000
_cell.angle_alpha   90.00
_cell.angle_beta   90.00
_cell.angle_gamma   90.00
#
_symmetry.space_group_name_H-M   'P 1'
#
loop_
_entity.id
_entity.type
_entity.pdbx_description
1 polymer ?
#
loop_
_entity_poly.entity_id
_entity_poly.type
_entity_poly.pdbx_seq_one_letter_code
_entity_poly.pdbx_strand_id
1 'polypeptide(L)'
;MPNNIIATLEQTTANVIPTSVTYNPAIKAYTAINGTMTAEANNSSASTGSKYSVSNYGQNYSYTSTGDYHYFLPTTKGVKLKLVFSAGIVFWKPLTGIIPQLNGTLQMQAGKSYVVKIKLKPNYTYLMSDGTTGHFKDTTFGGGTQTPIGVVADPTARVAIALKNAGEGTKYEWTTSYSHGGNTTVYSPIETGLTDMEGYKWTWETAGTTDGTIKANQQTAYPAFYAAGHYNPGVTVSGTLVGKKWYLPSLGELYAYGGKKLGFAEDTDLTTFYGIMVDEGITKVGGTKLTNFGLVYMVSTQVAISLPSAPAIYMFSFYYTGGIGWSGGNSLGYKDFVRPFIKY
;
A
#
# COMPACT_ATOMS: atom_id res chain seq x y z
N MET A 1 -6.53 -5.07 9.09
CA MET A 1 -7.29 -3.84 9.40
C MET A 1 -6.83 -3.29 10.74
N PRO A 2 -6.73 -1.98 10.91
CA PRO A 2 -6.40 -1.41 12.20
C PRO A 2 -7.46 -1.79 13.23
N ASN A 3 -7.02 -2.02 14.44
CA ASN A 3 -7.90 -2.50 15.49
C ASN A 3 -8.85 -1.42 16.05
N ASN A 4 -8.61 -0.16 15.72
CA ASN A 4 -9.41 0.96 16.22
C ASN A 4 -9.70 1.95 15.08
N ILE A 5 -10.93 1.93 14.60
CA ILE A 5 -11.44 2.99 13.72
C ILE A 5 -12.40 3.81 14.57
N ILE A 6 -12.10 5.09 14.75
CA ILE A 6 -13.01 6.03 15.38
C ILE A 6 -13.83 6.67 14.26
N ALA A 7 -15.12 6.48 14.30
CA ALA A 7 -16.05 7.13 13.42
C ALA A 7 -16.78 8.23 14.21
N THR A 8 -16.78 9.43 13.68
CA THR A 8 -17.49 10.56 14.26
C THR A 8 -18.62 10.96 13.34
N LEU A 9 -19.81 11.05 13.87
CA LEU A 9 -20.97 11.52 13.15
C LEU A 9 -21.17 13.00 13.46
N GLU A 10 -21.06 13.83 12.45
CA GLU A 10 -21.21 15.29 12.59
C GLU A 10 -22.43 15.79 11.83
N GLN A 11 -23.22 16.63 12.48
CA GLN A 11 -24.27 17.36 11.80
C GLN A 11 -23.68 18.49 10.96
N THR A 12 -23.92 18.51 9.65
CA THR A 12 -23.39 19.55 8.75
C THR A 12 -24.35 20.74 8.60
N THR A 13 -25.58 20.62 9.09
CA THR A 13 -26.56 21.70 9.11
C THR A 13 -27.07 21.82 10.53
N ALA A 14 -26.94 23.00 11.10
CA ALA A 14 -27.37 23.28 12.47
C ALA A 14 -28.90 23.08 12.64
N ASN A 15 -29.29 22.65 13.82
CA ASN A 15 -30.67 22.58 14.29
C ASN A 15 -31.62 21.70 13.44
N VAL A 16 -31.12 20.65 12.79
CA VAL A 16 -31.95 19.74 11.99
C VAL A 16 -32.27 18.47 12.75
N ILE A 17 -31.38 18.04 13.66
CA ILE A 17 -31.58 16.83 14.46
C ILE A 17 -32.11 17.23 15.84
N PRO A 18 -33.25 16.67 16.27
CA PRO A 18 -33.72 16.87 17.62
C PRO A 18 -32.72 16.31 18.62
N THR A 19 -32.34 17.09 19.61
CA THR A 19 -31.43 16.71 20.69
C THR A 19 -32.19 16.26 21.94
N SER A 20 -33.46 16.63 22.04
CA SER A 20 -34.34 16.19 23.10
C SER A 20 -35.82 16.22 22.66
N VAL A 21 -36.65 15.53 23.41
CA VAL A 21 -38.09 15.59 23.27
C VAL A 21 -38.71 15.89 24.64
N THR A 22 -39.73 16.72 24.60
CA THR A 22 -40.57 16.97 25.79
C THR A 22 -41.91 16.29 25.58
N TYR A 23 -42.31 15.45 26.51
CA TYR A 23 -43.61 14.85 26.50
C TYR A 23 -44.63 15.73 27.26
N ASN A 24 -45.72 16.07 26.58
CA ASN A 24 -46.84 16.74 27.20
C ASN A 24 -47.96 15.72 27.51
N PRO A 25 -48.18 15.37 28.77
CA PRO A 25 -49.17 14.34 29.12
C PRO A 25 -50.63 14.80 28.92
N ALA A 26 -50.87 16.09 28.89
CA ALA A 26 -52.22 16.61 28.69
C ALA A 26 -52.77 16.39 27.28
N ILE A 27 -51.89 16.47 26.30
CA ILE A 27 -52.26 16.27 24.90
C ILE A 27 -51.65 14.96 24.35
N LYS A 28 -50.97 14.16 25.16
CA LYS A 28 -50.28 12.91 24.82
C LYS A 28 -49.37 13.05 23.58
N ALA A 29 -48.69 14.16 23.48
CA ALA A 29 -47.82 14.48 22.34
C ALA A 29 -46.37 14.76 22.76
N TYR A 30 -45.44 14.53 21.84
CA TYR A 30 -44.03 14.86 21.99
C TYR A 30 -43.71 16.11 21.18
N THR A 31 -42.95 16.99 21.76
CA THR A 31 -42.36 18.15 21.08
C THR A 31 -40.83 17.94 20.99
N ALA A 32 -40.32 17.95 19.77
CA ALA A 32 -38.91 17.85 19.54
C ALA A 32 -38.23 19.20 19.72
N ILE A 33 -37.12 19.21 20.44
CA ILE A 33 -36.27 20.38 20.59
C ILE A 33 -35.03 20.13 19.71
N ASN A 34 -34.91 20.90 18.64
CA ASN A 34 -33.75 20.84 17.75
C ASN A 34 -32.57 21.59 18.35
N GLY A 35 -31.41 21.01 18.25
CA GLY A 35 -30.15 21.59 18.71
C GLY A 35 -29.01 21.33 17.73
N THR A 36 -27.86 21.86 18.07
CA THR A 36 -26.63 21.51 17.36
C THR A 36 -26.08 20.24 17.99
N MET A 37 -26.03 19.18 17.23
CA MET A 37 -25.36 17.95 17.66
C MET A 37 -23.85 18.19 17.60
N THR A 38 -23.20 18.17 18.76
CA THR A 38 -21.75 18.05 18.83
C THR A 38 -21.37 16.65 18.34
N ALA A 39 -20.26 16.55 17.66
CA ALA A 39 -19.72 15.29 17.18
C ALA A 39 -19.68 14.26 18.32
N GLU A 40 -20.42 13.19 18.16
CA GLU A 40 -20.27 12.05 19.05
C GLU A 40 -19.15 11.17 18.52
N ALA A 41 -18.07 11.11 19.30
CA ALA A 41 -17.02 10.14 19.03
C ALA A 41 -17.54 8.75 19.37
N ASN A 42 -17.71 7.96 18.37
CA ASN A 42 -18.06 6.57 18.54
C ASN A 42 -16.80 5.74 18.65
N ASN A 43 -16.50 5.26 19.83
CA ASN A 43 -15.49 4.23 20.06
C ASN A 43 -16.02 2.87 19.62
N SER A 44 -16.44 2.74 18.37
CA SER A 44 -16.65 1.41 17.86
C SER A 44 -15.30 0.73 17.84
N SER A 45 -15.08 -0.14 18.79
CA SER A 45 -14.03 -1.15 18.68
C SER A 45 -14.38 -2.09 17.55
N ALA A 46 -14.27 -1.60 16.34
CA ALA A 46 -14.48 -2.35 15.09
C ALA A 46 -13.50 -3.51 14.94
N SER A 47 -12.75 -3.79 15.97
CA SER A 47 -11.64 -4.70 16.04
C SER A 47 -12.00 -6.17 16.17
N THR A 48 -13.24 -6.49 16.50
CA THR A 48 -13.67 -7.89 16.72
C THR A 48 -14.26 -8.55 15.50
N GLY A 49 -14.22 -7.88 14.33
CA GLY A 49 -14.62 -8.53 13.10
C GLY A 49 -13.70 -9.71 12.78
N SER A 50 -14.28 -10.82 12.38
CA SER A 50 -13.55 -11.98 11.92
C SER A 50 -12.61 -11.61 10.79
N LYS A 51 -11.37 -12.08 10.83
CA LYS A 51 -10.45 -12.05 9.70
C LYS A 51 -11.14 -12.72 8.51
N TYR A 52 -11.05 -12.07 7.38
CA TYR A 52 -11.63 -12.62 6.17
C TYR A 52 -10.71 -13.70 5.60
N SER A 53 -11.20 -14.91 5.51
CA SER A 53 -10.56 -15.92 4.68
C SER A 53 -11.03 -15.75 3.24
N VAL A 54 -10.10 -15.61 2.30
CA VAL A 54 -10.41 -15.57 0.88
C VAL A 54 -10.56 -16.98 0.38
N SER A 55 -11.79 -17.40 0.13
CA SER A 55 -12.04 -18.70 -0.46
C SER A 55 -11.94 -18.74 -1.98
N ASN A 56 -11.93 -17.58 -2.67
CA ASN A 56 -11.91 -17.50 -4.13
C ASN A 56 -11.13 -16.30 -4.66
N TYR A 57 -10.36 -16.51 -5.70
CA TYR A 57 -9.55 -15.53 -6.39
C TYR A 57 -10.40 -14.40 -6.97
N GLY A 58 -10.01 -13.17 -6.72
CA GLY A 58 -10.62 -11.98 -7.33
C GLY A 58 -11.84 -11.40 -6.64
N GLN A 59 -12.18 -11.86 -5.45
CA GLN A 59 -13.35 -11.35 -4.72
C GLN A 59 -13.05 -10.10 -3.88
N ASN A 60 -14.08 -9.28 -3.72
CA ASN A 60 -14.03 -8.11 -2.86
C ASN A 60 -13.94 -8.51 -1.39
N TYR A 61 -13.00 -7.94 -0.68
CA TYR A 61 -12.91 -8.09 0.78
C TYR A 61 -13.98 -7.25 1.44
N SER A 62 -14.73 -7.82 2.35
CA SER A 62 -15.60 -7.09 3.22
C SER A 62 -15.22 -7.36 4.66
N TYR A 63 -15.13 -6.32 5.45
CA TYR A 63 -14.98 -6.38 6.88
C TYR A 63 -16.27 -5.90 7.49
N THR A 64 -16.90 -6.73 8.29
CA THR A 64 -18.13 -6.37 8.99
C THR A 64 -17.79 -6.25 10.47
N SER A 65 -17.86 -5.05 11.02
CA SER A 65 -17.90 -4.89 12.46
C SER A 65 -19.33 -5.07 12.93
N THR A 66 -19.49 -5.55 14.14
CA THR A 66 -20.78 -5.59 14.85
C THR A 66 -21.20 -4.20 15.32
N GLY A 67 -20.78 -3.17 14.67
CA GLY A 67 -21.05 -1.76 14.83
C GLY A 67 -21.85 -1.29 16.03
N ASP A 68 -21.63 -0.07 16.43
CA ASP A 68 -22.45 0.57 17.44
C ASP A 68 -23.71 1.15 16.81
N TYR A 69 -24.76 1.19 17.59
CA TYR A 69 -26.01 1.80 17.20
C TYR A 69 -26.07 3.23 17.71
N HIS A 70 -26.36 4.16 16.80
CA HIS A 70 -26.70 5.53 17.16
C HIS A 70 -28.21 5.71 17.06
N TYR A 71 -28.76 6.27 18.10
CA TYR A 71 -30.18 6.54 18.16
C TYR A 71 -30.43 8.02 17.86
N PHE A 72 -31.27 8.25 16.89
CA PHE A 72 -31.70 9.59 16.48
C PHE A 72 -33.19 9.74 16.68
N LEU A 73 -33.58 10.93 17.09
CA LEU A 73 -34.98 11.31 17.05
C LEU A 73 -35.42 11.56 15.60
N PRO A 74 -36.73 11.35 15.28
CA PRO A 74 -37.23 11.64 13.97
C PRO A 74 -36.97 13.09 13.58
N THR A 75 -36.62 13.32 12.32
CA THR A 75 -36.35 14.66 11.80
C THR A 75 -37.47 15.11 10.87
N THR A 76 -37.76 16.40 10.87
CA THR A 76 -38.78 16.99 9.99
C THR A 76 -38.23 17.37 8.62
N LYS A 77 -36.91 17.41 8.48
CA LYS A 77 -36.20 17.78 7.25
C LYS A 77 -35.12 16.76 6.96
N GLY A 78 -34.66 16.71 5.71
CA GLY A 78 -33.52 15.90 5.34
C GLY A 78 -32.25 16.34 6.07
N VAL A 79 -31.50 15.39 6.58
CA VAL A 79 -30.27 15.63 7.32
C VAL A 79 -29.05 15.44 6.43
N LYS A 80 -28.06 16.30 6.64
CA LYS A 80 -26.71 16.13 6.13
C LYS A 80 -25.85 15.65 7.27
N LEU A 81 -25.45 14.41 7.23
CA LEU A 81 -24.53 13.84 8.20
C LEU A 81 -23.19 13.60 7.53
N LYS A 82 -22.15 13.96 8.22
CA LYS A 82 -20.77 13.76 7.84
C LYS A 82 -20.19 12.71 8.76
N LEU A 83 -19.72 11.63 8.20
CA LEU A 83 -18.98 10.62 8.92
C LEU A 83 -17.49 10.89 8.74
N VAL A 84 -16.81 11.17 9.84
CA VAL A 84 -15.37 11.46 9.86
C VAL A 84 -14.66 10.26 10.45
N PHE A 85 -13.72 9.73 9.71
CA PHE A 85 -12.78 8.74 10.22
C PHE A 85 -11.51 9.43 10.63
N SER A 86 -11.22 9.42 11.90
CA SER A 86 -10.08 10.14 12.46
C SER A 86 -9.10 9.23 13.14
N ALA A 87 -9.01 8.02 12.95
CA ALA A 87 -7.91 7.24 13.51
C ALA A 87 -7.74 5.90 12.81
N GLY A 88 -6.55 5.45 12.83
CA GLY A 88 -6.14 4.17 12.30
C GLY A 88 -5.21 4.29 11.13
N ILE A 89 -4.40 3.28 11.01
CA ILE A 89 -3.49 3.08 9.90
C ILE A 89 -3.96 1.82 9.22
N VAL A 90 -4.34 1.92 7.94
CA VAL A 90 -4.57 0.76 7.09
C VAL A 90 -3.32 0.56 6.27
N PHE A 91 -2.65 -0.60 6.44
CA PHE A 91 -1.41 -0.91 5.75
C PHE A 91 -0.35 0.20 5.90
N TRP A 92 -0.12 0.66 7.13
CA TRP A 92 0.83 1.74 7.42
C TRP A 92 0.47 3.08 6.76
N LYS A 93 -0.71 3.20 6.20
CA LYS A 93 -1.25 4.44 5.63
C LYS A 93 -2.31 5.02 6.55
N PRO A 94 -2.27 6.32 6.82
CA PRO A 94 -3.32 6.97 7.59
C PRO A 94 -4.68 6.76 6.93
N LEU A 95 -5.65 6.31 7.70
CA LEU A 95 -7.03 6.23 7.26
C LEU A 95 -7.72 7.52 7.70
N THR A 96 -7.83 8.46 6.78
CA THR A 96 -8.61 9.68 6.98
C THR A 96 -9.62 9.80 5.86
N GLY A 97 -10.82 10.19 6.19
CA GLY A 97 -11.84 10.39 5.18
C GLY A 97 -13.11 11.00 5.74
N ILE A 98 -13.80 11.69 4.88
CA ILE A 98 -15.14 12.22 5.11
C ILE A 98 -16.03 11.52 4.11
N ILE A 99 -17.09 10.87 4.59
CA ILE A 99 -18.06 10.24 3.70
C ILE A 99 -19.31 11.11 3.62
N PRO A 100 -19.46 11.90 2.58
CA PRO A 100 -20.62 12.75 2.40
C PRO A 100 -21.79 11.97 1.77
N GLN A 101 -22.23 10.89 2.39
CA GLN A 101 -23.28 10.06 1.78
C GLN A 101 -24.71 10.47 2.18
N LEU A 102 -24.85 11.31 3.18
CA LEU A 102 -26.14 11.85 3.58
C LEU A 102 -26.20 13.32 3.13
N ASN A 103 -26.68 13.51 1.92
CA ASN A 103 -26.61 14.80 1.21
C ASN A 103 -27.78 15.75 1.50
N GLY A 104 -28.50 15.54 2.61
CA GLY A 104 -29.62 16.37 3.02
C GLY A 104 -30.99 15.89 2.54
N THR A 105 -31.04 14.71 1.93
CA THR A 105 -32.31 14.12 1.45
C THR A 105 -32.87 13.08 2.41
N LEU A 106 -32.04 12.50 3.29
CA LEU A 106 -32.48 11.50 4.25
C LEU A 106 -33.24 12.16 5.42
N GLN A 107 -34.48 11.83 5.54
CA GLN A 107 -35.30 12.19 6.69
C GLN A 107 -35.38 11.00 7.67
N MET A 108 -34.93 11.19 8.89
CA MET A 108 -35.01 10.16 9.92
C MET A 108 -36.44 9.96 10.37
N GLN A 109 -36.98 8.78 10.15
CA GLN A 109 -38.38 8.44 10.48
C GLN A 109 -38.47 7.62 11.75
N ALA A 110 -39.52 7.81 12.51
CA ALA A 110 -39.79 7.03 13.71
C ALA A 110 -39.90 5.52 13.38
N GLY A 111 -39.29 4.69 14.23
CA GLY A 111 -39.32 3.24 14.08
C GLY A 111 -38.55 2.68 12.89
N LYS A 112 -37.75 3.48 12.21
CA LYS A 112 -36.88 3.02 11.13
C LYS A 112 -35.44 2.85 11.57
N SER A 113 -34.81 1.82 11.06
CA SER A 113 -33.37 1.56 11.19
C SER A 113 -32.68 1.90 9.87
N TYR A 114 -31.57 2.59 9.97
CA TYR A 114 -30.76 2.99 8.83
C TYR A 114 -29.38 2.32 8.92
N VAL A 115 -28.96 1.66 7.86
CA VAL A 115 -27.65 1.01 7.77
C VAL A 115 -26.77 1.79 6.82
N VAL A 116 -25.66 2.30 7.32
CA VAL A 116 -24.64 2.95 6.49
C VAL A 116 -23.53 1.95 6.21
N LYS A 117 -23.43 1.50 4.96
CA LYS A 117 -22.36 0.62 4.53
C LYS A 117 -21.22 1.45 3.95
N ILE A 118 -20.04 1.32 4.55
CA ILE A 118 -18.88 2.09 4.17
C ILE A 118 -17.82 1.15 3.60
N LYS A 119 -17.42 1.41 2.36
CA LYS A 119 -16.30 0.71 1.74
C LYS A 119 -15.03 1.56 1.88
N LEU A 120 -14.14 1.13 2.75
CA LEU A 120 -12.84 1.79 2.93
C LEU A 120 -11.84 1.23 1.92
N LYS A 121 -11.05 2.12 1.33
CA LYS A 121 -9.91 1.76 0.48
C LYS A 121 -8.67 2.49 0.98
N PRO A 122 -7.48 1.85 0.95
CA PRO A 122 -6.24 2.54 1.25
C PRO A 122 -6.03 3.74 0.32
N ASN A 123 -5.66 4.87 0.90
CA ASN A 123 -5.33 6.06 0.13
C ASN A 123 -3.81 6.12 -0.07
N TYR A 124 -3.32 5.43 -1.08
CA TYR A 124 -1.91 5.38 -1.39
C TYR A 124 -1.35 6.77 -1.72
N THR A 125 -0.12 6.99 -1.31
CA THR A 125 0.68 8.15 -1.70
C THR A 125 1.54 7.76 -2.90
N TYR A 126 1.58 8.62 -3.90
CA TYR A 126 2.36 8.42 -5.12
C TYR A 126 3.51 9.41 -5.17
N LEU A 127 4.64 8.95 -5.68
CA LEU A 127 5.74 9.79 -6.09
C LEU A 127 5.45 10.32 -7.49
N MET A 128 5.50 11.63 -7.66
CA MET A 128 5.25 12.31 -8.93
C MET A 128 6.54 12.55 -9.71
N SER A 129 6.41 12.80 -11.01
CA SER A 129 7.55 12.99 -11.91
C SER A 129 8.42 14.22 -11.58
N ASP A 130 7.92 15.15 -10.77
CA ASP A 130 8.65 16.33 -10.28
C ASP A 130 9.30 16.12 -8.89
N GLY A 131 9.13 14.95 -8.29
CA GLY A 131 9.64 14.62 -6.95
C GLY A 131 8.73 15.01 -5.80
N THR A 132 7.57 15.58 -6.08
CA THR A 132 6.53 15.78 -5.07
C THR A 132 5.80 14.49 -4.78
N THR A 133 5.04 14.47 -3.70
CA THR A 133 4.18 13.34 -3.35
C THR A 133 2.75 13.79 -3.19
N GLY A 134 1.80 12.94 -3.57
CA GLY A 134 0.38 13.24 -3.46
C GLY A 134 -0.47 11.98 -3.50
N HIS A 135 -1.78 12.17 -3.41
CA HIS A 135 -2.75 11.10 -3.46
C HIS A 135 -3.35 10.96 -4.87
N PHE A 136 -4.20 9.96 -5.06
CA PHE A 136 -4.83 9.70 -6.36
C PHE A 136 -5.46 10.95 -7.00
N LYS A 137 -6.18 11.76 -6.22
CA LYS A 137 -6.82 12.99 -6.71
C LYS A 137 -5.84 14.02 -7.28
N ASP A 138 -4.58 13.98 -6.87
CA ASP A 138 -3.54 14.92 -7.28
C ASP A 138 -2.85 14.46 -8.58
N THR A 139 -3.07 13.19 -8.97
CA THR A 139 -2.52 12.60 -10.19
C THR A 139 -3.36 12.90 -11.41
N THR A 140 -2.75 12.86 -12.60
CA THR A 140 -3.46 12.96 -13.88
C THR A 140 -4.58 11.94 -14.05
N PHE A 141 -4.51 10.78 -13.38
CA PHE A 141 -5.55 9.77 -13.38
C PHE A 141 -6.74 10.11 -12.47
N GLY A 142 -6.53 10.94 -11.47
CA GLY A 142 -7.56 11.37 -10.51
C GLY A 142 -8.09 12.78 -10.77
N GLY A 143 -7.73 13.39 -11.92
CA GLY A 143 -8.16 14.74 -12.29
C GLY A 143 -7.18 15.85 -11.86
N GLY A 144 -6.06 15.50 -11.24
CA GLY A 144 -4.95 16.41 -10.95
C GLY A 144 -4.02 16.62 -12.16
N THR A 145 -2.90 17.27 -11.92
CA THR A 145 -1.94 17.66 -12.98
C THR A 145 -0.63 16.89 -12.93
N GLN A 146 -0.37 16.16 -11.86
CA GLN A 146 0.91 15.49 -11.63
C GLN A 146 0.91 14.06 -12.18
N THR A 147 2.00 13.68 -12.85
CA THR A 147 2.16 12.33 -13.38
C THR A 147 2.84 11.43 -12.34
N PRO A 148 2.16 10.39 -11.85
CA PRO A 148 2.75 9.46 -10.89
C PRO A 148 3.75 8.55 -11.57
N ILE A 149 4.88 8.27 -10.89
CA ILE A 149 5.94 7.38 -11.37
C ILE A 149 6.25 6.23 -10.40
N GLY A 150 5.79 6.34 -9.16
CA GLY A 150 5.99 5.33 -8.13
C GLY A 150 4.91 5.38 -7.07
N VAL A 151 4.76 4.30 -6.33
CA VAL A 151 3.99 4.27 -5.07
C VAL A 151 4.95 4.46 -3.90
N VAL A 152 4.66 5.42 -3.02
CA VAL A 152 5.48 5.67 -1.83
C VAL A 152 5.28 4.52 -0.84
N ALA A 153 6.35 3.80 -0.58
CA ALA A 153 6.36 2.73 0.40
C ALA A 153 6.65 3.24 1.81
N ASP A 154 7.65 4.12 1.93
CA ASP A 154 8.02 4.75 3.19
C ASP A 154 8.28 6.24 3.01
N PRO A 155 7.40 7.12 3.53
CA PRO A 155 7.59 8.55 3.43
C PRO A 155 8.73 9.07 4.33
N THR A 156 9.06 8.35 5.41
CA THR A 156 10.15 8.73 6.32
C THR A 156 11.52 8.40 5.72
N ALA A 157 11.67 7.19 5.22
CA ALA A 157 12.88 6.77 4.51
C ALA A 157 12.95 7.34 3.08
N ARG A 158 11.87 7.99 2.61
CA ARG A 158 11.72 8.55 1.26
C ARG A 158 11.97 7.49 0.18
N VAL A 159 11.32 6.34 0.31
CA VAL A 159 11.42 5.23 -0.63
C VAL A 159 10.12 5.06 -1.39
N ALA A 160 10.23 4.96 -2.71
CA ALA A 160 9.11 4.63 -3.58
C ALA A 160 9.47 3.44 -4.49
N ILE A 161 8.43 2.69 -4.85
CA ILE A 161 8.48 1.54 -5.75
C ILE A 161 7.95 1.97 -7.11
N ALA A 162 8.65 1.62 -8.19
CA ALA A 162 8.22 1.90 -9.54
C ALA A 162 6.82 1.36 -9.83
N LEU A 163 6.04 2.09 -10.64
CA LEU A 163 4.69 1.64 -11.03
C LEU A 163 4.71 0.44 -11.96
N LYS A 164 5.81 0.24 -12.69
CA LYS A 164 5.97 -0.85 -13.67
C LYS A 164 7.26 -1.62 -13.44
N ASN A 165 7.33 -2.83 -13.98
CA ASN A 165 8.58 -3.57 -14.06
C ASN A 165 9.52 -2.92 -15.10
N ALA A 166 10.81 -3.01 -14.86
CA ALA A 166 11.79 -2.66 -15.89
C ALA A 166 11.62 -3.59 -17.11
N GLY A 167 11.63 -2.99 -18.32
CA GLY A 167 11.45 -3.74 -19.56
C GLY A 167 10.07 -4.38 -19.77
N GLU A 168 9.04 -3.94 -19.07
CA GLU A 168 7.60 -4.27 -19.26
C GLU A 168 7.26 -5.76 -19.48
N GLY A 169 7.88 -6.68 -18.77
CA GLY A 169 7.62 -8.13 -18.92
C GLY A 169 8.88 -8.92 -19.27
N THR A 170 9.97 -8.23 -19.50
CA THR A 170 11.29 -8.85 -19.64
C THR A 170 11.78 -9.35 -18.28
N LYS A 171 12.34 -10.55 -18.31
CA LYS A 171 13.02 -11.14 -17.15
C LYS A 171 14.52 -11.04 -17.32
N TYR A 172 15.23 -10.79 -16.24
CA TYR A 172 16.66 -10.52 -16.23
C TYR A 172 17.40 -11.48 -15.32
N GLU A 173 18.62 -11.85 -15.69
CA GLU A 173 19.57 -12.55 -14.81
C GLU A 173 20.22 -11.57 -13.83
N TRP A 174 20.57 -12.08 -12.66
CA TRP A 174 21.35 -11.32 -11.68
C TRP A 174 22.77 -11.04 -12.20
N THR A 175 23.42 -12.08 -12.75
CA THR A 175 24.72 -12.03 -13.43
C THR A 175 24.77 -13.08 -14.53
N THR A 176 25.61 -12.85 -15.55
CA THR A 176 25.78 -13.78 -16.68
C THR A 176 27.01 -14.67 -16.52
N SER A 177 27.84 -14.48 -15.48
CA SER A 177 29.00 -15.31 -15.23
C SER A 177 29.36 -15.34 -13.73
N TYR A 178 29.82 -16.47 -13.27
CA TYR A 178 30.37 -16.62 -11.92
C TYR A 178 31.71 -15.92 -11.71
N SER A 179 32.39 -15.54 -12.79
CA SER A 179 33.63 -14.76 -12.70
C SER A 179 33.41 -13.29 -12.40
N HIS A 180 32.15 -12.80 -12.47
CA HIS A 180 31.84 -11.44 -12.13
C HIS A 180 31.82 -11.25 -10.60
N GLY A 181 32.19 -10.08 -10.12
CA GLY A 181 32.22 -9.77 -8.68
C GLY A 181 30.86 -9.91 -8.01
N GLY A 182 30.84 -10.59 -6.88
CA GLY A 182 29.65 -10.65 -6.01
C GLY A 182 29.48 -9.41 -5.15
N ASN A 183 28.49 -9.43 -4.28
CA ASN A 183 28.35 -8.41 -3.23
C ASN A 183 29.48 -8.55 -2.20
N THR A 184 29.92 -7.43 -1.63
CA THR A 184 30.91 -7.45 -0.54
C THR A 184 30.36 -8.06 0.75
N THR A 185 29.04 -8.18 0.87
CA THR A 185 28.36 -8.88 1.96
C THR A 185 27.48 -9.99 1.39
N VAL A 186 27.64 -11.18 1.95
CA VAL A 186 26.85 -12.39 1.64
C VAL A 186 26.15 -12.82 2.90
N TYR A 187 24.85 -13.04 2.81
CA TYR A 187 24.01 -13.36 3.97
C TYR A 187 23.90 -14.88 4.18
N SER A 188 24.02 -15.33 5.44
CA SER A 188 23.85 -16.72 5.84
C SER A 188 23.48 -16.78 7.32
N PRO A 189 22.48 -17.56 7.73
CA PRO A 189 21.54 -18.30 6.91
C PRO A 189 20.61 -17.37 6.10
N ILE A 190 19.79 -17.99 5.25
CA ILE A 190 18.94 -17.26 4.27
C ILE A 190 18.07 -16.17 4.91
N GLU A 191 17.57 -16.40 6.10
CA GLU A 191 16.69 -15.49 6.84
C GLU A 191 17.38 -14.15 7.20
N THR A 192 18.71 -14.16 7.32
CA THR A 192 19.48 -12.94 7.61
C THR A 192 19.43 -11.94 6.48
N GLY A 193 19.16 -12.37 5.26
CA GLY A 193 18.95 -11.50 4.10
C GLY A 193 17.76 -10.56 4.24
N LEU A 194 16.79 -10.86 5.12
CA LEU A 194 15.67 -9.96 5.43
C LEU A 194 16.11 -8.67 6.14
N THR A 195 17.34 -8.62 6.66
CA THR A 195 17.91 -7.42 7.27
C THR A 195 18.71 -6.56 6.28
N ASP A 196 18.92 -7.05 5.06
CA ASP A 196 19.61 -6.33 4.01
C ASP A 196 18.78 -5.13 3.51
N MET A 197 19.28 -3.92 3.74
CA MET A 197 18.65 -2.66 3.31
C MET A 197 19.55 -1.86 2.36
N GLU A 198 20.49 -2.53 1.69
CA GLU A 198 21.57 -1.92 0.95
C GLU A 198 21.44 -2.07 -0.59
N GLY A 199 20.20 -2.18 -1.10
CA GLY A 199 19.96 -2.36 -2.53
C GLY A 199 20.58 -1.28 -3.40
N TYR A 200 20.57 -0.02 -2.95
CA TYR A 200 21.24 1.08 -3.64
C TYR A 200 22.75 0.87 -3.73
N LYS A 201 23.39 0.48 -2.63
CA LYS A 201 24.84 0.17 -2.55
C LYS A 201 25.20 -0.94 -3.51
N TRP A 202 24.46 -2.05 -3.49
CA TRP A 202 24.70 -3.19 -4.40
C TRP A 202 24.53 -2.82 -5.87
N THR A 203 23.76 -1.80 -6.17
CA THR A 203 23.48 -1.36 -7.54
C THR A 203 24.47 -0.31 -8.03
N TRP A 204 24.78 0.71 -7.21
CA TRP A 204 25.43 1.94 -7.66
C TRP A 204 26.78 2.24 -7.04
N GLU A 205 27.22 1.53 -6.01
CA GLU A 205 28.47 1.86 -5.32
C GLU A 205 29.58 0.85 -5.63
N THR A 206 30.78 1.34 -5.85
CA THR A 206 31.96 0.49 -6.03
C THR A 206 32.24 -0.36 -4.80
N ALA A 207 31.96 0.16 -3.60
CA ALA A 207 32.05 -0.57 -2.35
C ALA A 207 31.02 -1.70 -2.19
N GLY A 208 30.05 -1.77 -3.08
CA GLY A 208 29.04 -2.83 -3.09
C GLY A 208 29.48 -4.12 -3.78
N THR A 209 30.60 -4.12 -4.52
CA THR A 209 31.04 -5.26 -5.32
C THR A 209 32.47 -5.63 -4.96
N THR A 210 32.77 -6.93 -4.92
CA THR A 210 34.09 -7.45 -4.53
C THR A 210 35.23 -7.05 -5.48
N ASP A 211 34.90 -6.73 -6.73
CA ASP A 211 35.82 -6.24 -7.76
C ASP A 211 35.76 -4.73 -8.00
N GLY A 212 34.95 -4.01 -7.22
CA GLY A 212 34.79 -2.55 -7.36
C GLY A 212 33.91 -2.12 -8.55
N THR A 213 33.25 -3.04 -9.21
CA THR A 213 32.37 -2.74 -10.36
C THR A 213 31.05 -2.12 -9.92
N ILE A 214 30.61 -1.03 -10.58
CA ILE A 214 29.25 -0.52 -10.44
C ILE A 214 28.34 -1.37 -11.33
N LYS A 215 27.56 -2.26 -10.72
CA LYS A 215 26.74 -3.24 -11.44
C LYS A 215 25.73 -2.59 -12.40
N ALA A 216 25.13 -1.48 -12.01
CA ALA A 216 24.17 -0.76 -12.86
C ALA A 216 24.77 -0.23 -14.16
N ASN A 217 26.10 -0.11 -14.28
CA ASN A 217 26.77 0.32 -15.51
C ASN A 217 27.13 -0.84 -16.45
N GLN A 218 26.82 -2.07 -16.08
CA GLN A 218 27.29 -3.29 -16.76
C GLN A 218 26.12 -4.12 -17.29
N GLN A 219 25.54 -3.70 -18.41
CA GLN A 219 24.34 -4.34 -18.98
C GLN A 219 24.55 -5.83 -19.26
N THR A 220 25.70 -6.20 -19.81
CA THR A 220 26.00 -7.59 -20.18
C THR A 220 26.30 -8.44 -18.95
N ALA A 221 27.06 -7.90 -17.99
CA ALA A 221 27.51 -8.67 -16.81
C ALA A 221 26.42 -8.80 -15.75
N TYR A 222 25.63 -7.73 -15.53
CA TYR A 222 24.61 -7.64 -14.49
C TYR A 222 23.27 -7.10 -15.02
N PRO A 223 22.55 -7.86 -15.86
CA PRO A 223 21.37 -7.37 -16.55
C PRO A 223 20.27 -6.82 -15.65
N ALA A 224 20.00 -7.46 -14.51
CA ALA A 224 18.95 -7.01 -13.56
C ALA A 224 19.30 -5.67 -12.92
N PHE A 225 20.56 -5.46 -12.53
CA PHE A 225 21.02 -4.19 -11.95
C PHE A 225 21.00 -3.06 -12.97
N TYR A 226 21.42 -3.37 -14.20
CA TYR A 226 21.36 -2.41 -15.29
C TYR A 226 19.90 -2.02 -15.59
N ALA A 227 19.02 -2.98 -15.72
CA ALA A 227 17.61 -2.74 -15.97
C ALA A 227 16.94 -1.91 -14.86
N ALA A 228 17.27 -2.19 -13.60
CA ALA A 228 16.79 -1.40 -12.47
C ALA A 228 17.36 0.02 -12.49
N GLY A 229 18.66 0.15 -12.66
CA GLY A 229 19.36 1.44 -12.63
C GLY A 229 18.98 2.38 -13.76
N HIS A 230 18.64 1.83 -14.92
CA HIS A 230 18.23 2.57 -16.12
C HIS A 230 16.72 2.52 -16.39
N TYR A 231 15.94 2.24 -15.33
CA TYR A 231 14.49 2.25 -15.44
C TYR A 231 13.97 3.62 -15.89
N ASN A 232 13.15 3.59 -16.95
CA ASN A 232 12.46 4.77 -17.46
C ASN A 232 10.98 4.70 -17.06
N PRO A 233 10.46 5.64 -16.26
CA PRO A 233 9.06 5.64 -15.88
C PRO A 233 8.10 6.03 -17.03
N GLY A 234 8.62 6.31 -18.23
CA GLY A 234 7.83 6.71 -19.39
C GLY A 234 7.48 8.19 -19.46
N VAL A 235 8.02 8.99 -18.54
CA VAL A 235 7.83 10.44 -18.49
C VAL A 235 9.13 11.12 -18.09
N THR A 236 9.29 12.38 -18.49
CA THR A 236 10.42 13.21 -18.07
C THR A 236 10.34 13.51 -16.58
N VAL A 237 11.41 13.21 -15.86
CA VAL A 237 11.52 13.57 -14.45
C VAL A 237 12.09 14.97 -14.30
N SER A 238 11.65 15.69 -13.28
CA SER A 238 12.06 17.06 -12.99
C SER A 238 12.16 17.30 -11.48
N GLY A 239 12.40 18.55 -11.09
CA GLY A 239 12.43 18.96 -9.70
C GLY A 239 13.48 18.19 -8.88
N THR A 240 13.08 17.69 -7.73
CA THR A 240 13.98 17.00 -6.80
C THR A 240 14.42 15.59 -7.25
N LEU A 241 13.82 15.08 -8.33
CA LEU A 241 14.20 13.78 -8.90
C LEU A 241 15.35 13.85 -9.89
N VAL A 242 15.72 15.02 -10.35
CA VAL A 242 16.87 15.18 -11.26
C VAL A 242 18.13 14.64 -10.57
N GLY A 243 18.80 13.69 -11.22
CA GLY A 243 19.98 13.02 -10.67
C GLY A 243 19.70 11.89 -9.68
N LYS A 244 18.46 11.67 -9.26
CA LYS A 244 18.10 10.49 -8.46
C LYS A 244 18.12 9.23 -9.32
N LYS A 245 18.55 8.13 -8.72
CA LYS A 245 18.77 6.87 -9.43
C LYS A 245 17.83 5.79 -8.93
N TRP A 246 17.24 5.08 -9.85
CA TRP A 246 16.55 3.84 -9.58
C TRP A 246 17.58 2.74 -9.28
N TYR A 247 17.19 1.72 -8.53
CA TYR A 247 18.07 0.63 -8.15
C TYR A 247 17.32 -0.68 -7.96
N LEU A 248 18.05 -1.77 -8.02
CA LEU A 248 17.53 -3.10 -7.73
C LEU A 248 17.39 -3.26 -6.21
N PRO A 249 16.19 -3.42 -5.66
CA PRO A 249 16.00 -3.51 -4.22
C PRO A 249 16.67 -4.75 -3.64
N SER A 250 17.08 -4.65 -2.39
CA SER A 250 17.50 -5.81 -1.60
C SER A 250 16.28 -6.62 -1.12
N LEU A 251 16.53 -7.82 -0.59
CA LEU A 251 15.48 -8.67 -0.02
C LEU A 251 14.78 -7.98 1.15
N GLY A 252 15.55 -7.38 2.06
CA GLY A 252 15.01 -6.66 3.20
C GLY A 252 14.19 -5.44 2.80
N GLU A 253 14.60 -4.70 1.76
CA GLU A 253 13.83 -3.57 1.23
C GLU A 253 12.52 -4.03 0.60
N LEU A 254 12.51 -5.09 -0.22
CA LEU A 254 11.27 -5.65 -0.76
C LEU A 254 10.34 -6.16 0.34
N TYR A 255 10.89 -6.83 1.34
CA TYR A 255 10.14 -7.32 2.49
C TYR A 255 9.55 -6.19 3.34
N ALA A 256 10.40 -5.23 3.76
CA ALA A 256 9.98 -4.17 4.65
C ALA A 256 9.10 -3.13 3.95
N TYR A 257 9.49 -2.69 2.76
CA TYR A 257 8.80 -1.61 2.04
C TYR A 257 7.71 -2.14 1.13
N GLY A 258 8.01 -3.11 0.28
CA GLY A 258 7.03 -3.72 -0.60
C GLY A 258 6.02 -4.58 0.16
N GLY A 259 6.51 -5.43 1.04
CA GLY A 259 5.68 -6.33 1.83
C GLY A 259 4.93 -5.62 2.94
N LYS A 260 5.60 -5.30 4.03
CA LYS A 260 4.94 -4.79 5.25
C LYS A 260 4.31 -3.42 5.08
N LYS A 261 5.06 -2.43 4.55
CA LYS A 261 4.59 -1.03 4.51
C LYS A 261 3.55 -0.76 3.43
N LEU A 262 3.54 -1.50 2.35
CA LEU A 262 2.45 -1.43 1.37
C LEU A 262 1.25 -2.31 1.72
N GLY A 263 1.40 -3.20 2.69
CA GLY A 263 0.28 -3.96 3.25
C GLY A 263 0.11 -5.36 2.70
N PHE A 264 1.17 -5.98 2.21
CA PHE A 264 1.20 -7.43 2.09
C PHE A 264 1.42 -8.06 3.48
N ALA A 265 0.77 -9.15 3.74
CA ALA A 265 0.96 -9.89 4.99
C ALA A 265 2.31 -10.60 4.99
N GLU A 266 2.84 -10.85 6.18
CA GLU A 266 3.93 -11.79 6.34
C GLU A 266 3.48 -13.20 5.98
N ASP A 267 4.40 -14.02 5.49
CA ASP A 267 4.14 -15.38 4.98
C ASP A 267 3.49 -16.33 6.01
N THR A 268 3.67 -16.06 7.30
CA THR A 268 3.10 -16.85 8.38
C THR A 268 1.58 -16.74 8.53
N ASP A 269 0.94 -15.76 7.87
CA ASP A 269 -0.51 -15.58 7.91
C ASP A 269 -1.11 -15.50 6.48
N LEU A 270 -1.09 -16.61 5.78
CA LEU A 270 -1.70 -16.77 4.45
C LEU A 270 -3.21 -16.45 4.41
N THR A 271 -3.82 -16.23 5.56
CA THR A 271 -5.25 -15.91 5.66
C THR A 271 -5.53 -14.41 5.53
N THR A 272 -4.49 -13.56 5.62
CA THR A 272 -4.64 -12.11 5.56
C THR A 272 -4.22 -11.60 4.19
N PHE A 273 -5.17 -11.13 3.41
CA PHE A 273 -5.00 -10.81 2.01
C PHE A 273 -5.14 -9.32 1.73
N TYR A 274 -4.01 -8.65 1.57
CA TYR A 274 -3.99 -7.20 1.32
C TYR A 274 -3.37 -6.83 -0.04
N GLY A 275 -2.70 -7.76 -0.68
CA GLY A 275 -1.99 -7.55 -1.94
C GLY A 275 -2.88 -6.99 -3.07
N ILE A 276 -4.14 -7.41 -3.16
CA ILE A 276 -5.08 -6.88 -4.14
C ILE A 276 -5.29 -5.37 -3.99
N MET A 277 -5.32 -4.86 -2.75
CA MET A 277 -5.51 -3.42 -2.54
C MET A 277 -4.30 -2.63 -3.05
N VAL A 278 -3.09 -3.17 -2.88
CA VAL A 278 -1.86 -2.58 -3.44
C VAL A 278 -1.93 -2.57 -4.95
N ASP A 279 -2.31 -3.68 -5.55
CA ASP A 279 -2.47 -3.80 -6.99
C ASP A 279 -3.53 -2.85 -7.56
N GLU A 280 -4.68 -2.71 -6.87
CA GLU A 280 -5.67 -1.69 -7.22
C GLU A 280 -5.08 -0.28 -7.13
N GLY A 281 -4.29 -0.02 -6.07
CA GLY A 281 -3.58 1.26 -5.89
C GLY A 281 -2.63 1.58 -7.03
N ILE A 282 -1.89 0.59 -7.51
CA ILE A 282 -0.92 0.73 -8.60
C ILE A 282 -1.62 0.83 -9.96
N THR A 283 -2.57 -0.07 -10.25
CA THR A 283 -3.21 -0.15 -11.57
C THR A 283 -4.10 1.04 -11.87
N LYS A 284 -4.73 1.65 -10.86
CA LYS A 284 -5.57 2.85 -11.06
C LYS A 284 -4.79 4.08 -11.53
N VAL A 285 -3.46 4.06 -11.41
CA VAL A 285 -2.55 5.11 -11.91
C VAL A 285 -1.68 4.62 -13.08
N GLY A 286 -2.14 3.62 -13.82
CA GLY A 286 -1.48 3.13 -15.02
C GLY A 286 -0.28 2.20 -14.78
N GLY A 287 -0.08 1.75 -13.56
CA GLY A 287 0.97 0.79 -13.22
C GLY A 287 0.58 -0.65 -13.47
N THR A 288 1.54 -1.56 -13.35
CA THR A 288 1.33 -3.01 -13.45
C THR A 288 1.29 -3.64 -12.05
N LYS A 289 0.43 -4.64 -11.87
CA LYS A 289 0.29 -5.36 -10.60
C LYS A 289 1.63 -5.87 -10.09
N LEU A 290 1.81 -5.86 -8.78
CA LEU A 290 2.90 -6.57 -8.10
C LEU A 290 2.59 -8.06 -7.96
N THR A 291 1.30 -8.39 -7.78
CA THR A 291 0.86 -9.77 -7.66
C THR A 291 0.35 -10.29 -9.00
N ASN A 292 0.87 -11.39 -9.44
CA ASN A 292 0.28 -12.19 -10.50
C ASN A 292 0.75 -13.62 -10.31
N PHE A 293 0.03 -14.59 -10.87
CA PHE A 293 0.46 -15.98 -10.79
C PHE A 293 1.85 -16.14 -11.43
N GLY A 294 2.82 -16.59 -10.63
CA GLY A 294 4.19 -16.82 -11.11
C GLY A 294 5.07 -15.57 -11.26
N LEU A 295 4.66 -14.41 -10.75
CA LEU A 295 5.58 -13.27 -10.66
C LEU A 295 6.57 -13.48 -9.53
N VAL A 296 7.82 -13.65 -9.91
CA VAL A 296 8.99 -13.66 -9.03
C VAL A 296 9.83 -12.45 -9.36
N TYR A 297 10.35 -11.81 -8.32
CA TYR A 297 11.18 -10.62 -8.46
C TYR A 297 12.62 -10.90 -8.09
N MET A 298 13.51 -10.45 -8.95
CA MET A 298 14.93 -10.41 -8.68
C MET A 298 15.23 -9.38 -7.59
N VAL A 299 16.08 -9.74 -6.63
CA VAL A 299 16.61 -8.82 -5.61
C VAL A 299 18.13 -8.75 -5.69
N SER A 300 18.68 -7.68 -5.14
CA SER A 300 20.13 -7.47 -5.16
C SER A 300 20.90 -8.25 -4.10
N THR A 301 20.21 -8.79 -3.09
CA THR A 301 20.82 -9.51 -1.97
C THR A 301 21.46 -10.82 -2.43
N GLN A 302 22.72 -11.03 -2.05
CA GLN A 302 23.43 -12.28 -2.27
C GLN A 302 23.38 -13.16 -1.02
N VAL A 303 23.19 -14.46 -1.21
CA VAL A 303 23.12 -15.44 -0.12
C VAL A 303 24.22 -16.50 -0.30
N ALA A 304 24.75 -16.99 0.81
CA ALA A 304 25.56 -18.19 0.79
C ALA A 304 24.65 -19.41 0.76
N ILE A 305 24.70 -20.15 -0.34
CA ILE A 305 24.20 -21.55 -0.35
C ILE A 305 25.43 -22.45 -0.30
N SER A 306 25.28 -23.62 0.33
CA SER A 306 26.32 -24.64 0.46
C SER A 306 26.73 -25.31 -0.85
N LEU A 307 26.66 -24.61 -1.96
CA LEU A 307 27.15 -25.09 -3.25
C LEU A 307 28.53 -24.51 -3.50
N PRO A 308 29.56 -25.34 -3.72
CA PRO A 308 30.96 -24.93 -3.62
C PRO A 308 31.45 -23.95 -4.67
N SER A 309 30.64 -23.53 -5.65
CA SER A 309 31.14 -22.81 -6.83
C SER A 309 30.28 -21.70 -7.40
N ALA A 310 29.16 -21.31 -6.74
CA ALA A 310 28.27 -20.34 -7.36
C ALA A 310 27.74 -19.32 -6.35
N PRO A 311 27.79 -18.01 -6.62
CA PRO A 311 27.04 -17.05 -5.87
C PRO A 311 25.55 -17.37 -6.02
N ALA A 312 24.89 -17.57 -4.90
CA ALA A 312 23.46 -17.74 -4.87
C ALA A 312 22.79 -16.42 -4.55
N ILE A 313 21.59 -16.28 -5.06
CA ILE A 313 20.80 -15.07 -4.93
C ILE A 313 19.46 -15.38 -4.29
N TYR A 314 18.79 -14.34 -3.81
CA TYR A 314 17.40 -14.42 -3.41
C TYR A 314 16.47 -14.10 -4.56
N MET A 315 15.33 -14.74 -4.54
CA MET A 315 14.15 -14.43 -5.32
C MET A 315 13.02 -14.08 -4.37
N PHE A 316 12.20 -13.13 -4.72
CA PHE A 316 11.11 -12.67 -3.90
C PHE A 316 9.79 -12.74 -4.66
N SER A 317 8.76 -13.24 -4.01
CA SER A 317 7.44 -13.38 -4.61
C SER A 317 6.39 -12.63 -3.81
N PHE A 318 5.55 -11.88 -4.51
CA PHE A 318 4.27 -11.44 -3.99
C PHE A 318 3.21 -12.41 -4.48
N TYR A 319 2.69 -13.23 -3.61
CA TYR A 319 1.66 -14.17 -4.00
C TYR A 319 0.33 -13.45 -4.22
N TYR A 320 -0.37 -13.83 -5.25
CA TYR A 320 -1.72 -13.31 -5.50
C TYR A 320 -2.72 -13.72 -4.40
N THR A 321 -2.41 -14.71 -3.60
CA THR A 321 -3.12 -15.08 -2.37
C THR A 321 -2.86 -14.14 -1.20
N GLY A 322 -1.95 -13.16 -1.35
CA GLY A 322 -1.69 -12.09 -0.41
C GLY A 322 -0.50 -12.31 0.51
N GLY A 323 0.13 -13.45 0.38
CA GLY A 323 1.39 -13.72 1.07
C GLY A 323 2.58 -13.13 0.33
N ILE A 324 3.70 -13.14 1.00
CA ILE A 324 5.03 -12.89 0.45
C ILE A 324 5.89 -14.10 0.72
N GLY A 325 6.76 -14.42 -0.19
CA GLY A 325 7.70 -15.51 -0.01
C GLY A 325 9.06 -15.16 -0.60
N TRP A 326 10.06 -15.85 -0.15
CA TRP A 326 11.41 -15.74 -0.68
C TRP A 326 12.04 -17.12 -0.76
N SER A 327 12.93 -17.28 -1.71
CA SER A 327 13.72 -18.49 -1.87
C SER A 327 15.12 -18.15 -2.37
N GLY A 328 16.08 -18.98 -2.03
CA GLY A 328 17.42 -18.90 -2.61
C GLY A 328 17.47 -19.69 -3.91
N GLY A 329 18.23 -19.16 -4.86
CA GLY A 329 18.47 -19.78 -6.16
C GLY A 329 19.85 -19.52 -6.70
N ASN A 330 20.18 -20.17 -7.80
CA ASN A 330 21.43 -19.94 -8.50
C ASN A 330 21.39 -18.57 -9.20
N SER A 331 22.48 -17.81 -9.16
CA SER A 331 22.57 -16.52 -9.84
C SER A 331 22.63 -16.64 -11.37
N LEU A 332 23.04 -17.78 -11.90
CA LEU A 332 23.13 -18.04 -13.33
C LEU A 332 21.92 -18.81 -13.86
N GLY A 333 21.42 -18.36 -15.00
CA GLY A 333 20.33 -19.01 -15.70
C GLY A 333 18.93 -18.73 -15.18
N TYR A 334 18.79 -18.21 -13.96
CA TYR A 334 17.50 -17.75 -13.47
C TYR A 334 17.23 -16.33 -13.92
N LYS A 335 16.07 -16.12 -14.54
CA LYS A 335 15.61 -14.82 -15.00
C LYS A 335 14.29 -14.49 -14.35
N ASP A 336 14.25 -13.33 -13.69
CA ASP A 336 13.06 -12.87 -13.01
C ASP A 336 12.77 -11.41 -13.31
N PHE A 337 11.57 -10.96 -12.93
CA PHE A 337 11.16 -9.58 -13.11
C PHE A 337 11.95 -8.65 -12.19
N VAL A 338 12.15 -7.43 -12.67
CA VAL A 338 12.80 -6.36 -11.91
C VAL A 338 11.77 -5.29 -11.62
N ARG A 339 11.52 -5.03 -10.33
CA ARG A 339 10.69 -3.91 -9.87
C ARG A 339 11.59 -2.89 -9.18
N PRO A 340 11.96 -1.79 -9.85
CA PRO A 340 12.91 -0.83 -9.30
C PRO A 340 12.39 -0.05 -8.11
N PHE A 341 13.30 0.33 -7.21
CA PHE A 341 13.07 1.26 -6.12
C PHE A 341 13.84 2.56 -6.36
N ILE A 342 13.39 3.64 -5.72
CA ILE A 342 14.07 4.94 -5.75
C ILE A 342 14.04 5.57 -4.35
N LYS A 343 15.16 6.18 -3.94
CA LYS A 343 15.23 7.12 -2.82
C LYS A 343 15.08 8.54 -3.37
N TYR A 344 13.97 9.21 -3.05
CA TYR A 344 13.57 10.49 -3.64
C TYR A 344 13.72 11.70 -2.72
#